data_6e18c097fd4c74bcca4e8d6439dd43ac
#
_entry.id   6e18c097fd4c74bcca4e8d6439dd43ac
#
_cell.length_a   1.000
_cell.length_b   1.000
_cell.length_c   1.000
_cell.angle_alpha   90.00
_cell.angle_beta   90.00
_cell.angle_gamma   90.00
#
_symmetry.space_group_name_H-M   'P 1'
#
loop_
_entity.id
_entity.type
_entity.pdbx_description
1 polymer ?
#
loop_
_entity_poly.entity_id
_entity_poly.type
_entity_poly.pdbx_seq_one_letter_code
_entity_poly.pdbx_strand_id
1 'polypeptide(L)'
;MLKKKPSALAQTVIFTVFMLALIIFVYHFNIPNPNMILIAALVLSTSIGGTIPGLVCAILMFGYSLFFFSTDHSFFNFTDVNLKKIVVITLGIVINFLSVAVLKKNRDRAGSQLQETNEELQKTNEELKKVNELLKSVASKDSLTNLRNRYSLRQDFEMYVGIPLYITFLDLDNFKEINDNKGHMHGDAILTTVGKVLTESFRTSNCYRYGGDEFLIVTENGNEDEFQASYENTKKHLDAAGIQFSGSYVYGVAESVQELRNMIMQADEMLYMVKKDAKNRINGKAFEHNYTPSQETIEHYKRHQGERA
;
A
#
# COMPACT_ATOMS: atom_id res chain seq x y z
N MET A 1 -6.76 1.18 -25.08
CA MET A 1 -6.38 1.58 -26.48
C MET A 1 -6.36 3.10 -26.57
N LEU A 2 -5.23 3.75 -26.46
CA LEU A 2 -5.09 5.20 -26.65
C LEU A 2 -5.23 5.47 -28.16
N LYS A 3 -6.32 6.09 -28.59
CA LYS A 3 -6.48 6.56 -29.97
C LYS A 3 -5.34 7.53 -30.30
N LYS A 4 -4.50 7.18 -31.24
CA LYS A 4 -3.42 8.01 -31.74
C LYS A 4 -4.00 9.36 -32.20
N LYS A 5 -3.58 10.47 -31.57
CA LYS A 5 -3.99 11.81 -32.05
C LYS A 5 -3.65 11.97 -33.53
N PRO A 6 -4.58 12.50 -34.35
CA PRO A 6 -4.30 12.74 -35.77
C PRO A 6 -3.09 13.70 -35.91
N SER A 7 -2.32 13.58 -36.98
CA SER A 7 -1.18 14.46 -37.25
C SER A 7 -1.63 15.93 -37.33
N ALA A 8 -0.73 16.86 -37.02
CA ALA A 8 -1.03 18.31 -37.12
C ALA A 8 -1.56 18.70 -38.51
N LEU A 9 -1.01 18.09 -39.58
CA LEU A 9 -1.47 18.28 -40.95
C LEU A 9 -2.91 17.81 -41.13
N ALA A 10 -3.24 16.60 -40.63
CA ALA A 10 -4.60 16.06 -40.73
C ALA A 10 -5.61 16.93 -39.97
N GLN A 11 -5.25 17.41 -38.77
CA GLN A 11 -6.09 18.34 -38.03
C GLN A 11 -6.31 19.65 -38.79
N THR A 12 -5.27 20.22 -39.38
CA THR A 12 -5.39 21.44 -40.17
C THR A 12 -6.35 21.23 -41.35
N VAL A 13 -6.21 20.15 -42.11
CA VAL A 13 -7.12 19.83 -43.20
C VAL A 13 -8.57 19.69 -42.73
N ILE A 14 -8.80 18.95 -41.67
CA ILE A 14 -10.16 18.72 -41.13
C ILE A 14 -10.84 20.04 -40.71
N PHE A 15 -10.13 20.89 -39.96
CA PHE A 15 -10.70 22.17 -39.53
C PHE A 15 -10.86 23.17 -40.64
N THR A 16 -9.95 23.18 -41.64
CA THR A 16 -10.07 24.00 -42.84
C THR A 16 -11.31 23.63 -43.67
N VAL A 17 -11.51 22.32 -43.92
CA VAL A 17 -12.70 21.84 -44.64
C VAL A 17 -13.98 22.17 -43.85
N PHE A 18 -13.95 21.97 -42.51
CA PHE A 18 -15.08 22.31 -41.64
C PHE A 18 -15.40 23.82 -41.74
N MET A 19 -14.43 24.69 -41.65
CA MET A 19 -14.63 26.14 -41.74
C MET A 19 -15.17 26.56 -43.11
N LEU A 20 -14.65 26.02 -44.20
CA LEU A 20 -15.13 26.28 -45.56
C LEU A 20 -16.59 25.84 -45.74
N ALA A 21 -16.92 24.66 -45.26
CA ALA A 21 -18.31 24.15 -45.27
C ALA A 21 -19.27 25.07 -44.49
N LEU A 22 -18.79 25.57 -43.36
CA LEU A 22 -19.57 26.51 -42.53
C LEU A 22 -19.75 27.87 -43.23
N ILE A 23 -18.72 28.40 -43.87
CA ILE A 23 -18.78 29.62 -44.68
C ILE A 23 -19.80 29.46 -45.82
N ILE A 24 -19.76 28.35 -46.56
CA ILE A 24 -20.71 28.06 -47.63
C ILE A 24 -22.15 27.99 -47.05
N PHE A 25 -22.30 27.31 -45.91
CA PHE A 25 -23.58 27.19 -45.24
C PHE A 25 -24.18 28.54 -44.83
N VAL A 26 -23.43 29.40 -44.12
CA VAL A 26 -23.92 30.70 -43.69
C VAL A 26 -24.21 31.65 -44.86
N TYR A 27 -23.45 31.54 -45.95
CA TYR A 27 -23.67 32.27 -47.17
C TYR A 27 -24.95 31.82 -47.91
N HIS A 28 -25.10 30.51 -48.11
CA HIS A 28 -26.24 29.93 -48.81
C HIS A 28 -27.59 30.21 -48.13
N PHE A 29 -27.61 30.09 -46.78
CA PHE A 29 -28.81 30.34 -45.99
C PHE A 29 -29.03 31.80 -45.60
N ASN A 30 -28.19 32.71 -46.11
CA ASN A 30 -28.30 34.16 -45.90
C ASN A 30 -28.44 34.55 -44.44
N ILE A 31 -27.62 33.96 -43.54
CA ILE A 31 -27.71 34.13 -42.10
C ILE A 31 -27.38 35.58 -41.73
N PRO A 32 -28.23 36.28 -40.93
CA PRO A 32 -28.09 37.70 -40.65
C PRO A 32 -26.80 38.07 -39.87
N ASN A 33 -26.26 37.15 -39.05
CA ASN A 33 -25.05 37.33 -38.23
C ASN A 33 -24.10 36.15 -38.37
N PRO A 34 -23.47 35.94 -39.56
CA PRO A 34 -22.63 34.77 -39.83
C PRO A 34 -21.41 34.69 -38.91
N ASN A 35 -20.90 35.84 -38.44
CA ASN A 35 -19.67 35.93 -37.68
C ASN A 35 -19.77 35.25 -36.29
N MET A 36 -20.95 35.21 -35.67
CA MET A 36 -21.12 34.49 -34.38
C MET A 36 -20.85 33.00 -34.52
N ILE A 37 -21.34 32.40 -35.62
CA ILE A 37 -21.13 30.98 -35.92
C ILE A 37 -19.67 30.71 -36.27
N LEU A 38 -19.07 31.60 -37.09
CA LEU A 38 -17.70 31.45 -37.52
C LEU A 38 -16.68 31.67 -36.39
N ILE A 39 -16.97 32.56 -35.43
CA ILE A 39 -16.17 32.72 -34.21
C ILE A 39 -16.22 31.46 -33.35
N ALA A 40 -17.40 30.86 -33.18
CA ALA A 40 -17.51 29.61 -32.44
C ALA A 40 -16.69 28.48 -33.12
N ALA A 41 -16.73 28.37 -34.42
CA ALA A 41 -15.89 27.43 -35.18
C ALA A 41 -14.41 27.73 -35.04
N LEU A 42 -14.02 29.02 -35.01
CA LEU A 42 -12.65 29.45 -34.77
C LEU A 42 -12.15 29.04 -33.39
N VAL A 43 -12.98 29.24 -32.34
CA VAL A 43 -12.68 28.81 -30.96
C VAL A 43 -12.45 27.29 -30.92
N LEU A 44 -13.32 26.53 -31.56
CA LEU A 44 -13.19 25.04 -31.61
C LEU A 44 -11.89 24.64 -32.34
N SER A 45 -11.61 25.26 -33.50
CA SER A 45 -10.41 24.94 -34.31
C SER A 45 -9.12 25.24 -33.54
N THR A 46 -9.07 26.34 -32.76
CA THR A 46 -7.90 26.73 -31.97
C THR A 46 -7.76 25.86 -30.71
N SER A 47 -8.87 25.55 -30.05
CA SER A 47 -8.86 24.75 -28.78
C SER A 47 -8.55 23.28 -29.00
N ILE A 48 -9.12 22.66 -30.02
CA ILE A 48 -8.98 21.23 -30.33
C ILE A 48 -7.86 20.99 -31.34
N GLY A 49 -7.87 21.74 -32.46
CA GLY A 49 -6.90 21.57 -33.53
C GLY A 49 -5.54 22.18 -33.23
N GLY A 50 -5.47 23.17 -32.37
CA GLY A 50 -4.25 23.89 -32.00
C GLY A 50 -4.05 25.19 -32.81
N THR A 51 -2.85 25.75 -32.68
CA THR A 51 -2.55 27.10 -33.21
C THR A 51 -2.58 27.17 -34.76
N ILE A 52 -2.05 26.17 -35.45
CA ILE A 52 -1.96 26.18 -36.93
C ILE A 52 -3.36 26.05 -37.55
N PRO A 53 -4.21 25.04 -37.25
CA PRO A 53 -5.59 25.00 -37.71
C PRO A 53 -6.40 26.26 -37.40
N GLY A 54 -6.23 26.78 -36.18
CA GLY A 54 -6.89 28.00 -35.76
C GLY A 54 -6.48 29.22 -36.60
N LEU A 55 -5.19 29.37 -36.93
CA LEU A 55 -4.71 30.46 -37.76
C LEU A 55 -5.29 30.40 -39.19
N VAL A 56 -5.31 29.21 -39.79
CA VAL A 56 -5.90 29.00 -41.12
C VAL A 56 -7.41 29.35 -41.08
N CYS A 57 -8.14 28.88 -40.09
CA CYS A 57 -9.55 29.22 -39.92
C CYS A 57 -9.79 30.72 -39.69
N ALA A 58 -8.89 31.40 -38.96
CA ALA A 58 -8.95 32.84 -38.74
C ALA A 58 -8.80 33.63 -40.04
N ILE A 59 -7.84 33.24 -40.87
CA ILE A 59 -7.63 33.84 -42.18
C ILE A 59 -8.85 33.67 -43.08
N LEU A 60 -9.41 32.46 -43.14
CA LEU A 60 -10.62 32.18 -43.90
C LEU A 60 -11.83 32.98 -43.41
N MET A 61 -12.04 33.03 -42.09
CA MET A 61 -13.10 33.81 -41.47
C MET A 61 -12.93 35.30 -41.77
N PHE A 62 -11.72 35.82 -41.61
CA PHE A 62 -11.43 37.22 -41.88
C PHE A 62 -11.69 37.57 -43.34
N GLY A 63 -11.20 36.76 -44.30
CA GLY A 63 -11.44 36.93 -45.72
C GLY A 63 -12.94 36.91 -46.06
N TYR A 64 -13.69 35.96 -45.50
CA TYR A 64 -15.15 35.93 -45.64
C TYR A 64 -15.82 37.20 -45.08
N SER A 65 -15.38 37.69 -43.90
CA SER A 65 -15.91 38.90 -43.30
C SER A 65 -15.66 40.14 -44.15
N LEU A 66 -14.50 40.26 -44.76
CA LEU A 66 -14.22 41.32 -45.73
C LEU A 66 -15.16 41.27 -46.94
N PHE A 67 -15.35 40.07 -47.51
CA PHE A 67 -16.26 39.87 -48.63
C PHE A 67 -17.71 40.19 -48.27
N PHE A 68 -18.18 39.68 -47.11
CA PHE A 68 -19.58 39.84 -46.69
C PHE A 68 -19.97 41.27 -46.32
N PHE A 69 -19.04 42.07 -45.75
CA PHE A 69 -19.31 43.41 -45.31
C PHE A 69 -18.91 44.49 -46.34
N SER A 70 -18.26 44.09 -47.44
CA SER A 70 -17.95 45.05 -48.51
C SER A 70 -19.20 45.40 -49.31
N THR A 71 -19.22 46.64 -49.86
CA THR A 71 -20.20 47.05 -50.86
C THR A 71 -19.93 46.34 -52.18
N ASP A 72 -20.97 45.80 -52.78
CA ASP A 72 -20.89 45.06 -54.07
C ASP A 72 -19.98 43.78 -54.04
N HIS A 73 -19.73 43.23 -52.82
CA HIS A 73 -18.83 42.07 -52.63
C HIS A 73 -17.44 42.28 -53.28
N SER A 74 -16.94 43.52 -53.23
CA SER A 74 -15.68 43.94 -53.91
C SER A 74 -14.41 43.73 -53.05
N PHE A 75 -14.51 43.33 -51.78
CA PHE A 75 -13.43 43.21 -50.79
C PHE A 75 -12.77 44.55 -50.34
N PHE A 76 -12.96 45.66 -51.06
CA PHE A 76 -12.20 46.88 -50.80
C PHE A 76 -13.06 48.11 -50.48
N ASN A 77 -14.35 48.09 -50.80
CA ASN A 77 -15.24 49.20 -50.53
C ASN A 77 -16.15 48.93 -49.34
N PHE A 78 -16.09 49.77 -48.30
CA PHE A 78 -16.86 49.60 -47.07
C PHE A 78 -17.60 50.84 -46.70
N THR A 79 -18.78 50.70 -46.15
CA THR A 79 -19.45 51.78 -45.44
C THR A 79 -18.83 51.94 -44.04
N ASP A 80 -18.92 53.12 -43.43
CA ASP A 80 -18.40 53.37 -42.07
C ASP A 80 -18.96 52.38 -41.02
N VAL A 81 -20.22 51.98 -41.19
CA VAL A 81 -20.87 51.00 -40.31
C VAL A 81 -20.23 49.61 -40.47
N ASN A 82 -19.98 49.19 -41.68
CA ASN A 82 -19.37 47.89 -41.99
C ASN A 82 -17.89 47.86 -41.63
N LEU A 83 -17.16 48.94 -41.77
CA LEU A 83 -15.80 49.07 -41.33
C LEU A 83 -15.67 48.83 -39.79
N LYS A 84 -16.58 49.44 -39.01
CA LYS A 84 -16.65 49.21 -37.56
C LYS A 84 -16.85 47.72 -37.23
N LYS A 85 -17.70 47.00 -37.96
CA LYS A 85 -17.92 45.57 -37.78
C LYS A 85 -16.66 44.74 -38.02
N ILE A 86 -15.89 45.08 -39.09
CA ILE A 86 -14.63 44.42 -39.41
C ILE A 86 -13.60 44.61 -38.28
N VAL A 87 -13.50 45.83 -37.75
CA VAL A 87 -12.63 46.10 -36.58
C VAL A 87 -12.98 45.25 -35.39
N VAL A 88 -14.28 45.14 -35.07
CA VAL A 88 -14.74 44.27 -33.95
C VAL A 88 -14.40 42.82 -34.16
N ILE A 89 -14.55 42.30 -35.40
CA ILE A 89 -14.20 40.92 -35.76
C ILE A 89 -12.71 40.69 -35.60
N THR A 90 -11.90 41.61 -36.08
CA THR A 90 -10.44 41.55 -35.97
C THR A 90 -9.99 41.48 -34.53
N LEU A 91 -10.57 42.35 -33.66
CA LEU A 91 -10.34 42.29 -32.20
C LEU A 91 -10.75 40.97 -31.60
N GLY A 92 -11.92 40.42 -31.99
CA GLY A 92 -12.39 39.10 -31.54
C GLY A 92 -11.42 37.96 -31.92
N ILE A 93 -10.87 37.99 -33.10
CA ILE A 93 -9.87 37.01 -33.55
C ILE A 93 -8.58 37.13 -32.71
N VAL A 94 -8.10 38.34 -32.48
CA VAL A 94 -6.89 38.58 -31.66
C VAL A 94 -7.10 38.10 -30.21
N ILE A 95 -8.22 38.48 -29.59
CA ILE A 95 -8.56 38.04 -28.23
C ILE A 95 -8.64 36.52 -28.14
N ASN A 96 -9.25 35.86 -29.13
CA ASN A 96 -9.31 34.40 -29.19
C ASN A 96 -7.91 33.76 -29.19
N PHE A 97 -7.01 34.24 -30.03
CA PHE A 97 -5.63 33.71 -30.07
C PHE A 97 -4.88 33.94 -28.78
N LEU A 98 -4.95 35.11 -28.21
CA LEU A 98 -4.32 35.42 -26.92
C LEU A 98 -4.84 34.50 -25.80
N SER A 99 -6.17 34.36 -25.73
CA SER A 99 -6.81 33.48 -24.73
C SER A 99 -6.37 32.03 -24.86
N VAL A 100 -6.36 31.48 -26.07
CA VAL A 100 -5.92 30.10 -26.31
C VAL A 100 -4.42 29.94 -26.00
N ALA A 101 -3.59 30.92 -26.35
CA ALA A 101 -2.16 30.88 -26.05
C ALA A 101 -1.90 30.84 -24.53
N VAL A 102 -2.61 31.65 -23.75
CA VAL A 102 -2.52 31.67 -22.28
C VAL A 102 -3.01 30.35 -21.68
N LEU A 103 -4.18 29.88 -22.12
CA LEU A 103 -4.74 28.60 -21.65
C LEU A 103 -3.79 27.43 -21.92
N LYS A 104 -3.21 27.37 -23.13
CA LYS A 104 -2.24 26.35 -23.49
C LYS A 104 -1.01 26.40 -22.59
N LYS A 105 -0.44 27.59 -22.39
CA LYS A 105 0.73 27.77 -21.52
C LYS A 105 0.44 27.33 -20.08
N ASN A 106 -0.73 27.68 -19.55
CA ASN A 106 -1.12 27.29 -18.19
C ASN A 106 -1.33 25.77 -18.07
N ARG A 107 -1.95 25.14 -19.08
CA ARG A 107 -2.13 23.69 -19.13
C ARG A 107 -0.80 22.95 -19.17
N ASP A 108 0.13 23.40 -20.02
CA ASP A 108 1.43 22.77 -20.17
C ASP A 108 2.25 22.90 -18.86
N ARG A 109 2.18 24.05 -18.18
CA ARG A 109 2.78 24.26 -16.85
C ARG A 109 2.17 23.35 -15.80
N ALA A 110 0.85 23.29 -15.74
CA ALA A 110 0.15 22.42 -14.80
C ALA A 110 0.48 20.93 -15.04
N GLY A 111 0.59 20.53 -16.30
CA GLY A 111 1.01 19.18 -16.67
C GLY A 111 2.43 18.85 -16.20
N SER A 112 3.39 19.75 -16.38
CA SER A 112 4.77 19.56 -15.91
C SER A 112 4.85 19.50 -14.38
N GLN A 113 4.14 20.40 -13.68
CA GLN A 113 4.11 20.39 -12.23
C GLN A 113 3.48 19.10 -11.66
N LEU A 114 2.39 18.62 -12.27
CA LEU A 114 1.76 17.37 -11.87
C LEU A 114 2.69 16.17 -12.06
N GLN A 115 3.43 16.14 -13.15
CA GLN A 115 4.41 15.08 -13.40
C GLN A 115 5.53 15.11 -12.38
N GLU A 116 6.12 16.26 -12.10
CA GLU A 116 7.17 16.43 -11.09
C GLU A 116 6.70 16.00 -9.71
N THR A 117 5.50 16.46 -9.30
CA THR A 117 4.89 16.06 -8.01
C THR A 117 4.63 14.55 -7.94
N ASN A 118 4.19 13.92 -9.04
CA ASN A 118 3.99 12.47 -9.06
C ASN A 118 5.31 11.69 -8.94
N GLU A 119 6.38 12.14 -9.59
CA GLU A 119 7.70 11.53 -9.49
C GLU A 119 8.26 11.65 -8.05
N GLU A 120 8.11 12.82 -7.41
CA GLU A 120 8.50 13.04 -6.02
C GLU A 120 7.69 12.17 -5.05
N LEU A 121 6.36 12.09 -5.26
CA LEU A 121 5.48 11.24 -4.46
C LEU A 121 5.85 9.75 -4.57
N GLN A 122 6.16 9.28 -5.76
CA GLN A 122 6.61 7.89 -5.95
C GLN A 122 7.89 7.61 -5.19
N LYS A 123 8.89 8.52 -5.29
CA LYS A 123 10.16 8.38 -4.57
C LYS A 123 9.95 8.34 -3.06
N THR A 124 9.14 9.26 -2.53
CA THR A 124 8.83 9.32 -1.09
C THR A 124 8.13 8.05 -0.61
N ASN A 125 7.20 7.51 -1.40
CA ASN A 125 6.53 6.25 -1.08
C ASN A 125 7.51 5.05 -1.07
N GLU A 126 8.47 5.00 -1.99
CA GLU A 126 9.50 3.95 -2.00
C GLU A 126 10.43 4.05 -0.78
N GLU A 127 10.83 5.25 -0.41
CA GLU A 127 11.64 5.49 0.80
C GLU A 127 10.87 5.10 2.07
N LEU A 128 9.61 5.50 2.17
CA LEU A 128 8.73 5.13 3.29
C LEU A 128 8.56 3.61 3.41
N LYS A 129 8.40 2.92 2.29
CA LYS A 129 8.31 1.45 2.26
C LYS A 129 9.59 0.80 2.79
N LYS A 130 10.77 1.26 2.36
CA LYS A 130 12.06 0.75 2.84
C LYS A 130 12.24 0.96 4.34
N VAL A 131 11.93 2.17 4.85
CA VAL A 131 12.00 2.48 6.28
C VAL A 131 11.03 1.61 7.08
N ASN A 132 9.81 1.39 6.58
CA ASN A 132 8.82 0.55 7.25
C ASN A 132 9.25 -0.94 7.28
N GLU A 133 9.85 -1.44 6.21
CA GLU A 133 10.43 -2.80 6.17
C GLU A 133 11.60 -2.94 7.16
N LEU A 134 12.47 -1.93 7.25
CA LEU A 134 13.54 -1.91 8.22
C LEU A 134 13.03 -1.87 9.66
N LEU A 135 12.06 -1.02 9.96
CA LEU A 135 11.40 -0.96 11.28
C LEU A 135 10.75 -2.30 11.64
N LYS A 136 10.06 -2.94 10.70
CA LYS A 136 9.49 -4.27 10.91
C LYS A 136 10.57 -5.31 11.21
N SER A 137 11.69 -5.30 10.51
CA SER A 137 12.79 -6.24 10.73
C SER A 137 13.43 -6.05 12.10
N VAL A 138 13.65 -4.81 12.53
CA VAL A 138 14.20 -4.49 13.86
C VAL A 138 13.19 -4.83 14.97
N ALA A 139 11.88 -4.54 14.74
CA ALA A 139 10.82 -4.82 15.70
C ALA A 139 10.41 -6.31 15.77
N SER A 140 10.96 -7.17 14.91
CA SER A 140 10.53 -8.58 14.80
C SER A 140 11.28 -9.56 15.70
N LYS A 141 12.41 -9.13 16.28
CA LYS A 141 13.25 -9.96 17.12
C LYS A 141 13.32 -9.46 18.55
N ASP A 142 13.55 -10.37 19.48
CA ASP A 142 13.92 -10.06 20.84
C ASP A 142 15.41 -9.72 20.88
N SER A 143 15.75 -8.56 21.44
CA SER A 143 17.13 -8.03 21.42
C SER A 143 18.11 -8.85 22.28
N LEU A 144 17.62 -9.59 23.27
CA LEU A 144 18.43 -10.38 24.18
C LEU A 144 18.70 -11.78 23.64
N THR A 145 17.67 -12.46 23.20
CA THR A 145 17.72 -13.88 22.78
C THR A 145 17.92 -14.06 21.28
N ASN A 146 17.73 -12.99 20.48
CA ASN A 146 17.71 -13.00 19.02
C ASN A 146 16.64 -13.92 18.39
N LEU A 147 15.76 -14.51 19.22
CA LEU A 147 14.56 -15.19 18.73
C LEU A 147 13.56 -14.20 18.17
N ARG A 148 12.57 -14.70 17.45
CA ARG A 148 11.41 -13.88 17.09
C ARG A 148 10.68 -13.45 18.36
N ASN A 149 10.15 -12.24 18.33
CA ASN A 149 9.38 -11.75 19.49
C ASN A 149 7.88 -11.98 19.29
N ARG A 150 7.12 -11.64 20.28
CA ARG A 150 5.67 -11.77 20.28
C ARG A 150 4.96 -10.96 19.19
N TYR A 151 5.54 -9.83 18.78
CA TYR A 151 5.01 -9.07 17.64
C TYR A 151 5.09 -9.89 16.36
N SER A 152 6.22 -10.57 16.12
CA SER A 152 6.38 -11.48 14.99
C SER A 152 5.38 -12.63 15.00
N LEU A 153 5.17 -13.25 16.16
CA LEU A 153 4.19 -14.32 16.30
C LEU A 153 2.80 -13.89 15.81
N ARG A 154 2.37 -12.68 16.17
CA ARG A 154 1.07 -12.14 15.73
C ARG A 154 1.00 -11.92 14.22
N GLN A 155 2.11 -11.51 13.60
CA GLN A 155 2.19 -11.32 12.16
C GLN A 155 2.14 -12.66 11.40
N ASP A 156 2.61 -13.72 12.03
CA ASP A 156 2.68 -15.05 11.43
C ASP A 156 1.38 -15.86 11.58
N PHE A 157 0.41 -15.39 12.35
CA PHE A 157 -0.82 -16.14 12.64
C PHE A 157 -1.53 -16.65 11.39
N GLU A 158 -1.65 -15.83 10.36
CA GLU A 158 -2.33 -16.22 9.12
C GLU A 158 -1.58 -17.32 8.37
N MET A 159 -0.25 -17.38 8.52
CA MET A 159 0.58 -18.41 7.89
C MET A 159 0.38 -19.79 8.49
N TYR A 160 -0.04 -19.86 9.75
CA TYR A 160 -0.22 -21.10 10.50
C TYR A 160 -1.63 -21.68 10.39
N VAL A 161 -2.57 -20.98 9.81
CA VAL A 161 -3.95 -21.47 9.64
C VAL A 161 -4.00 -22.57 8.58
N GLY A 162 -4.70 -23.65 8.90
CA GLY A 162 -4.86 -24.80 7.98
C GLY A 162 -3.66 -25.73 7.90
N ILE A 163 -2.62 -25.52 8.74
CA ILE A 163 -1.41 -26.33 8.75
C ILE A 163 -1.39 -27.19 10.04
N PRO A 164 -0.99 -28.47 9.96
CA PRO A 164 -0.74 -29.26 11.16
C PRO A 164 0.42 -28.68 11.98
N LEU A 165 0.17 -28.35 13.25
CA LEU A 165 1.10 -27.66 14.13
C LEU A 165 1.31 -28.41 15.44
N TYR A 166 2.51 -28.26 16.00
CA TYR A 166 2.78 -28.40 17.42
C TYR A 166 3.02 -26.99 17.99
N ILE A 167 2.17 -26.54 18.87
CA ILE A 167 2.34 -25.29 19.64
C ILE A 167 2.91 -25.67 20.99
N THR A 168 4.14 -25.26 21.27
CA THR A 168 4.84 -25.60 22.50
C THR A 168 5.12 -24.34 23.31
N PHE A 169 4.71 -24.35 24.55
CA PHE A 169 5.13 -23.37 25.55
C PHE A 169 6.25 -23.95 26.41
N LEU A 170 7.27 -23.13 26.66
CA LEU A 170 8.33 -23.40 27.62
C LEU A 170 8.46 -22.19 28.55
N ASP A 171 8.70 -22.48 29.83
CA ASP A 171 8.93 -21.46 30.85
C ASP A 171 10.03 -21.93 31.80
N LEU A 172 10.93 -21.02 32.16
CA LEU A 172 12.07 -21.32 33.01
C LEU A 172 11.65 -21.47 34.48
N ASP A 173 12.03 -22.59 35.08
CA ASP A 173 11.70 -22.84 36.47
C ASP A 173 12.51 -21.96 37.42
N ASN A 174 11.83 -21.30 38.36
CA ASN A 174 12.43 -20.44 39.37
C ASN A 174 13.23 -19.25 38.84
N PHE A 175 12.97 -18.77 37.62
CA PHE A 175 13.74 -17.70 36.97
C PHE A 175 13.77 -16.41 37.79
N LYS A 176 12.67 -16.04 38.44
CA LYS A 176 12.62 -14.88 39.33
C LYS A 176 13.59 -15.06 40.51
N GLU A 177 13.58 -16.25 41.17
CA GLU A 177 14.46 -16.55 42.30
C GLU A 177 15.95 -16.51 41.85
N ILE A 178 16.25 -16.96 40.64
CA ILE A 178 17.58 -16.88 40.07
C ILE A 178 18.00 -15.42 39.93
N ASN A 179 17.14 -14.56 39.38
CA ASN A 179 17.42 -13.11 39.25
C ASN A 179 17.62 -12.45 40.63
N ASP A 180 16.76 -12.78 41.60
CA ASP A 180 16.85 -12.19 42.95
C ASP A 180 18.16 -12.59 43.65
N ASN A 181 18.63 -13.84 43.44
CA ASN A 181 19.83 -14.36 44.11
C ASN A 181 21.16 -14.06 43.37
N LYS A 182 21.13 -14.07 42.02
CA LYS A 182 22.36 -13.96 41.20
C LYS A 182 22.40 -12.70 40.32
N GLY A 183 21.35 -11.90 40.39
CA GLY A 183 21.26 -10.63 39.61
C GLY A 183 20.78 -10.81 38.18
N HIS A 184 20.23 -9.73 37.62
CA HIS A 184 19.65 -9.71 36.27
C HIS A 184 20.64 -10.07 35.15
N MET A 185 21.92 -9.70 35.27
CA MET A 185 22.94 -10.07 34.27
C MET A 185 23.08 -11.60 34.16
N HIS A 186 22.95 -12.34 35.27
CA HIS A 186 22.96 -13.80 35.22
C HIS A 186 21.68 -14.37 34.56
N GLY A 187 20.53 -13.80 34.85
CA GLY A 187 19.29 -14.14 34.18
C GLY A 187 19.34 -13.88 32.68
N ASP A 188 19.91 -12.76 32.26
CA ASP A 188 20.10 -12.42 30.85
C ASP A 188 21.00 -13.44 30.13
N ALA A 189 22.05 -13.91 30.78
CA ALA A 189 22.91 -14.97 30.24
C ALA A 189 22.16 -16.30 30.08
N ILE A 190 21.29 -16.65 31.04
CA ILE A 190 20.40 -17.82 30.94
C ILE A 190 19.46 -17.68 29.75
N LEU A 191 18.75 -16.56 29.64
CA LEU A 191 17.83 -16.31 28.53
C LEU A 191 18.53 -16.38 27.15
N THR A 192 19.72 -15.82 27.07
CA THR A 192 20.55 -15.90 25.84
C THR A 192 20.94 -17.34 25.51
N THR A 193 21.28 -18.14 26.55
CA THR A 193 21.59 -19.57 26.37
C THR A 193 20.37 -20.34 25.88
N VAL A 194 19.21 -20.11 26.47
CA VAL A 194 17.94 -20.74 26.03
C VAL A 194 17.65 -20.38 24.57
N GLY A 195 17.79 -19.10 24.19
CA GLY A 195 17.60 -18.67 22.81
C GLY A 195 18.49 -19.41 21.83
N LYS A 196 19.75 -19.63 22.17
CA LYS A 196 20.70 -20.43 21.33
C LYS A 196 20.28 -21.88 21.24
N VAL A 197 19.97 -22.52 22.37
CA VAL A 197 19.56 -23.95 22.41
C VAL A 197 18.28 -24.15 21.60
N LEU A 198 17.29 -23.29 21.74
CA LEU A 198 16.06 -23.38 20.95
C LEU A 198 16.32 -23.21 19.47
N THR A 199 17.20 -22.27 19.08
CA THR A 199 17.62 -22.08 17.70
C THR A 199 18.31 -23.31 17.11
N GLU A 200 19.10 -23.99 17.87
CA GLU A 200 19.84 -25.20 17.44
C GLU A 200 18.93 -26.44 17.38
N SER A 201 18.01 -26.58 18.33
CA SER A 201 17.10 -27.73 18.43
C SER A 201 15.88 -27.61 17.51
N PHE A 202 15.32 -26.41 17.41
CA PHE A 202 14.22 -26.07 16.54
C PHE A 202 14.71 -25.06 15.49
N ARG A 203 14.03 -24.91 14.39
CA ARG A 203 14.40 -23.91 13.39
C ARG A 203 14.10 -22.49 13.90
N THR A 204 15.03 -21.54 13.71
CA THR A 204 14.95 -20.15 14.23
C THR A 204 13.67 -19.41 13.85
N SER A 205 13.08 -19.72 12.70
CA SER A 205 11.84 -19.10 12.23
C SER A 205 10.62 -19.43 13.08
N ASN A 206 10.67 -20.48 13.88
CA ASN A 206 9.53 -21.02 14.62
C ASN A 206 9.64 -20.81 16.12
N CYS A 207 10.72 -20.17 16.60
CA CYS A 207 10.95 -19.94 18.02
C CYS A 207 10.70 -18.47 18.37
N TYR A 208 9.91 -18.24 19.39
CA TYR A 208 9.52 -16.91 19.85
C TYR A 208 9.81 -16.74 21.33
N ARG A 209 10.35 -15.58 21.72
CA ARG A 209 10.28 -15.16 23.12
C ARG A 209 8.93 -14.51 23.35
N TYR A 210 8.07 -15.17 24.12
CA TYR A 210 6.69 -14.75 24.32
C TYR A 210 6.56 -13.67 25.39
N GLY A 211 7.34 -13.79 26.47
CA GLY A 211 7.40 -12.82 27.58
C GLY A 211 8.62 -13.13 28.44
N GLY A 212 8.99 -12.34 29.37
CA GLY A 212 10.04 -12.55 30.39
C GLY A 212 10.94 -13.79 30.21
N ASP A 213 10.55 -14.87 30.84
CA ASP A 213 11.14 -16.22 30.86
C ASP A 213 10.34 -17.26 30.04
N GLU A 214 9.32 -16.79 29.29
CA GLU A 214 8.43 -17.63 28.50
C GLU A 214 8.81 -17.67 27.04
N PHE A 215 8.80 -18.88 26.46
CA PHE A 215 9.12 -19.13 25.07
C PHE A 215 7.98 -19.92 24.41
N LEU A 216 7.68 -19.60 23.18
CA LEU A 216 6.72 -20.31 22.35
C LEU A 216 7.40 -20.83 21.10
N ILE A 217 7.18 -22.11 20.77
CA ILE A 217 7.71 -22.75 19.59
C ILE A 217 6.54 -23.24 18.75
N VAL A 218 6.57 -22.93 17.46
CA VAL A 218 5.62 -23.44 16.48
C VAL A 218 6.36 -24.38 15.54
N THR A 219 6.02 -25.67 15.56
CA THR A 219 6.56 -26.66 14.65
C THR A 219 5.52 -26.99 13.59
N GLU A 220 5.82 -26.66 12.34
CA GLU A 220 4.95 -26.90 11.20
C GLU A 220 5.18 -28.28 10.60
N ASN A 221 4.09 -28.97 10.23
CA ASN A 221 4.12 -30.25 9.51
C ASN A 221 5.07 -31.29 10.13
N GLY A 222 5.45 -31.11 11.41
CA GLY A 222 6.31 -32.04 12.12
C GLY A 222 5.60 -33.35 12.39
N ASN A 223 6.34 -34.45 12.30
CA ASN A 223 5.89 -35.70 12.89
C ASN A 223 6.26 -35.73 14.38
N GLU A 224 5.61 -36.62 15.14
CA GLU A 224 5.80 -36.74 16.58
C GLU A 224 7.24 -37.07 16.94
N ASP A 225 7.91 -37.94 16.17
CA ASP A 225 9.28 -38.39 16.43
C ASP A 225 10.28 -37.23 16.27
N GLU A 226 10.13 -36.41 15.24
CA GLU A 226 10.97 -35.24 15.00
C GLU A 226 10.75 -34.17 16.08
N PHE A 227 9.50 -33.95 16.48
CA PHE A 227 9.17 -33.05 17.56
C PHE A 227 9.79 -33.50 18.87
N GLN A 228 9.62 -34.75 19.24
CA GLN A 228 10.18 -35.35 20.47
C GLN A 228 11.71 -35.29 20.46
N ALA A 229 12.36 -35.58 19.32
CA ALA A 229 13.80 -35.48 19.19
C ALA A 229 14.31 -34.04 19.40
N SER A 230 13.62 -33.04 18.86
CA SER A 230 13.98 -31.62 19.08
C SER A 230 13.78 -31.19 20.53
N TYR A 231 12.73 -31.68 21.17
CA TYR A 231 12.47 -31.41 22.57
C TYR A 231 13.51 -32.08 23.50
N GLU A 232 13.81 -33.36 23.30
CA GLU A 232 14.83 -34.07 24.07
C GLU A 232 16.23 -33.44 23.91
N ASN A 233 16.55 -33.01 22.69
CA ASN A 233 17.79 -32.26 22.43
C ASN A 233 17.83 -30.94 23.21
N THR A 234 16.73 -30.19 23.23
CA THR A 234 16.59 -28.97 24.02
C THR A 234 16.82 -29.25 25.52
N LYS A 235 16.10 -30.26 26.03
CA LYS A 235 16.20 -30.68 27.44
C LYS A 235 17.64 -31.05 27.81
N LYS A 236 18.29 -31.90 27.02
CA LYS A 236 19.68 -32.32 27.25
C LYS A 236 20.65 -31.14 27.34
N HIS A 237 20.53 -30.16 26.44
CA HIS A 237 21.43 -29.00 26.43
C HIS A 237 21.17 -28.04 27.58
N LEU A 238 19.89 -27.80 27.93
CA LEU A 238 19.52 -26.93 29.05
C LEU A 238 19.88 -27.57 30.40
N ASP A 239 19.64 -28.88 30.58
CA ASP A 239 20.05 -29.62 31.77
C ASP A 239 21.59 -29.59 31.93
N ALA A 240 22.35 -29.75 30.85
CA ALA A 240 23.81 -29.64 30.88
C ALA A 240 24.29 -28.23 31.27
N ALA A 241 23.51 -27.19 30.98
CA ALA A 241 23.74 -25.82 31.39
C ALA A 241 23.22 -25.49 32.80
N GLY A 242 22.60 -26.45 33.48
CA GLY A 242 21.97 -26.26 34.79
C GLY A 242 20.69 -25.42 34.76
N ILE A 243 20.03 -25.33 33.61
CA ILE A 243 18.81 -24.55 33.39
C ILE A 243 17.61 -25.52 33.41
N GLN A 244 16.73 -25.34 34.39
CA GLN A 244 15.49 -26.11 34.49
C GLN A 244 14.33 -25.35 33.85
N PHE A 245 13.45 -26.11 33.20
CA PHE A 245 12.26 -25.55 32.56
C PHE A 245 11.10 -26.55 32.59
N SER A 246 9.90 -26.02 32.51
CA SER A 246 8.67 -26.76 32.31
C SER A 246 8.08 -26.46 30.94
N GLY A 247 7.39 -27.42 30.35
CA GLY A 247 6.82 -27.25 29.00
C GLY A 247 5.48 -27.93 28.85
N SER A 248 4.74 -27.46 27.87
CA SER A 248 3.50 -28.06 27.40
C SER A 248 3.42 -27.96 25.91
N TYR A 249 2.67 -28.85 25.27
CA TYR A 249 2.37 -28.67 23.85
C TYR A 249 0.95 -29.14 23.51
N VAL A 250 0.41 -28.48 22.47
CA VAL A 250 -0.85 -28.87 21.84
C VAL A 250 -0.57 -29.12 20.36
N TYR A 251 -1.11 -30.20 19.81
CA TYR A 251 -0.94 -30.53 18.40
C TYR A 251 -2.28 -30.64 17.70
N GLY A 252 -2.33 -30.18 16.44
CA GLY A 252 -3.53 -30.20 15.62
C GLY A 252 -3.49 -29.21 14.49
N VAL A 253 -4.65 -28.94 13.91
CA VAL A 253 -4.85 -27.95 12.84
C VAL A 253 -5.82 -26.88 13.37
N ALA A 254 -5.45 -25.61 13.26
CA ALA A 254 -6.34 -24.49 13.50
C ALA A 254 -6.92 -24.01 12.17
N GLU A 255 -8.24 -23.99 12.04
CA GLU A 255 -8.93 -23.57 10.80
C GLU A 255 -9.13 -22.05 10.70
N SER A 256 -8.80 -21.34 11.77
CA SER A 256 -8.89 -19.89 11.83
C SER A 256 -7.87 -19.30 12.79
N VAL A 257 -7.58 -17.99 12.63
CA VAL A 257 -6.73 -17.24 13.57
C VAL A 257 -7.29 -17.30 15.02
N GLN A 258 -8.61 -17.36 15.16
CA GLN A 258 -9.21 -17.49 16.50
C GLN A 258 -8.94 -18.86 17.12
N GLU A 259 -9.02 -19.92 16.32
CA GLU A 259 -8.67 -21.27 16.79
C GLU A 259 -7.18 -21.41 17.10
N LEU A 260 -6.31 -20.76 16.30
CA LEU A 260 -4.88 -20.71 16.61
C LEU A 260 -4.62 -20.03 17.98
N ARG A 261 -5.32 -18.94 18.27
CA ARG A 261 -5.27 -18.31 19.61
C ARG A 261 -5.75 -19.24 20.71
N ASN A 262 -6.84 -19.97 20.47
CA ASN A 262 -7.35 -20.96 21.40
C ASN A 262 -6.33 -22.10 21.64
N MET A 263 -5.65 -22.53 20.59
CA MET A 263 -4.60 -23.55 20.65
C MET A 263 -3.41 -23.07 21.50
N ILE A 264 -2.99 -21.81 21.34
CA ILE A 264 -1.96 -21.17 22.17
C ILE A 264 -2.42 -21.08 23.64
N MET A 265 -3.64 -20.63 23.91
CA MET A 265 -4.18 -20.54 25.26
C MET A 265 -4.31 -21.91 25.91
N GLN A 266 -4.67 -22.94 25.15
CA GLN A 266 -4.76 -24.32 25.64
C GLN A 266 -3.38 -24.86 26.05
N ALA A 267 -2.32 -24.53 25.28
CA ALA A 267 -0.96 -24.89 25.63
C ALA A 267 -0.49 -24.16 26.90
N ASP A 268 -0.79 -22.86 27.03
CA ASP A 268 -0.48 -22.06 28.21
C ASP A 268 -1.15 -22.60 29.48
N GLU A 269 -2.45 -22.92 29.43
CA GLU A 269 -3.18 -23.52 30.55
C GLU A 269 -2.59 -24.86 30.97
N MET A 270 -2.19 -25.68 30.00
CA MET A 270 -1.50 -26.95 30.29
C MET A 270 -0.15 -26.72 30.98
N LEU A 271 0.62 -25.72 30.58
CA LEU A 271 1.88 -25.36 31.21
C LEU A 271 1.67 -25.00 32.67
N TYR A 272 0.63 -24.20 32.97
CA TYR A 272 0.27 -23.87 34.34
C TYR A 272 0.00 -25.13 35.21
N MET A 273 -0.72 -26.12 34.63
CA MET A 273 -0.99 -27.38 35.33
C MET A 273 0.31 -28.20 35.55
N VAL A 274 1.16 -28.26 34.54
CA VAL A 274 2.47 -28.96 34.64
C VAL A 274 3.33 -28.35 35.77
N LYS A 275 3.38 -27.01 35.86
CA LYS A 275 4.12 -26.32 36.92
C LYS A 275 3.56 -26.57 38.32
N LYS A 276 2.25 -26.72 38.42
CA LYS A 276 1.57 -26.99 39.71
C LYS A 276 1.86 -28.40 40.21
N ASP A 277 1.90 -29.41 39.34
CA ASP A 277 2.02 -30.83 39.73
C ASP A 277 3.47 -31.30 39.87
N ALA A 278 4.38 -30.87 39.05
CA ALA A 278 5.82 -31.16 39.18
C ALA A 278 6.64 -30.31 38.16
N LYS A 279 7.68 -29.65 38.66
CA LYS A 279 8.65 -28.91 37.89
C LYS A 279 9.46 -29.85 36.96
N ASN A 280 9.99 -29.26 35.84
CA ASN A 280 10.88 -29.97 34.92
C ASN A 280 10.22 -31.09 34.10
N ARG A 281 8.96 -30.90 33.69
CA ARG A 281 8.19 -31.85 32.88
C ARG A 281 7.59 -31.18 31.65
N ILE A 282 7.35 -32.01 30.62
CA ILE A 282 6.48 -31.63 29.53
C ILE A 282 5.23 -32.52 29.51
N ASN A 283 4.09 -31.95 29.16
CA ASN A 283 2.86 -32.68 28.86
C ASN A 283 2.24 -32.14 27.55
N GLY A 284 1.51 -32.98 26.85
CA GLY A 284 0.90 -32.58 25.57
C GLY A 284 -0.40 -33.31 25.28
N LYS A 285 -1.24 -32.71 24.48
CA LYS A 285 -2.50 -33.26 23.99
C LYS A 285 -2.87 -32.78 22.60
N ALA A 286 -3.84 -33.47 21.96
CA ALA A 286 -4.48 -32.98 20.76
C ALA A 286 -5.27 -31.70 21.02
N PHE A 287 -5.35 -30.83 20.01
CA PHE A 287 -6.14 -29.61 20.06
C PHE A 287 -7.64 -29.93 20.18
N GLU A 288 -8.29 -29.29 21.11
CA GLU A 288 -9.72 -29.38 21.30
C GLU A 288 -10.41 -28.17 20.67
N HIS A 289 -11.04 -28.35 19.51
CA HIS A 289 -11.72 -27.27 18.78
C HIS A 289 -12.82 -26.55 19.60
N ASN A 290 -13.45 -27.29 20.52
CA ASN A 290 -14.48 -26.73 21.43
C ASN A 290 -13.88 -26.23 22.74
N TYR A 291 -12.59 -26.00 22.83
CA TYR A 291 -11.93 -25.49 24.01
C TYR A 291 -12.45 -24.10 24.39
N THR A 292 -12.84 -23.98 25.65
CA THR A 292 -13.23 -22.69 26.24
C THR A 292 -12.22 -22.36 27.33
N PRO A 293 -11.39 -21.31 27.14
CA PRO A 293 -10.40 -20.93 28.14
C PRO A 293 -11.05 -20.54 29.49
N SER A 294 -10.38 -20.83 30.58
CA SER A 294 -10.79 -20.32 31.89
C SER A 294 -10.66 -18.79 31.93
N GLN A 295 -11.40 -18.15 32.84
CA GLN A 295 -11.28 -16.70 33.05
C GLN A 295 -9.85 -16.32 33.44
N GLU A 296 -9.17 -17.13 34.23
CA GLU A 296 -7.78 -16.94 34.63
C GLU A 296 -6.82 -17.00 33.42
N THR A 297 -7.02 -17.97 32.53
CA THR A 297 -6.26 -18.09 31.28
C THR A 297 -6.49 -16.90 30.37
N ILE A 298 -7.73 -16.42 30.23
CA ILE A 298 -8.07 -15.24 29.43
C ILE A 298 -7.37 -13.98 29.98
N GLU A 299 -7.38 -13.80 31.31
CA GLU A 299 -6.73 -12.65 31.95
C GLU A 299 -5.21 -12.72 31.83
N HIS A 300 -4.62 -13.91 31.99
CA HIS A 300 -3.21 -14.16 31.79
C HIS A 300 -2.80 -13.81 30.35
N TYR A 301 -3.53 -14.33 29.37
CA TYR A 301 -3.32 -14.06 27.95
C TYR A 301 -3.45 -12.56 27.62
N LYS A 302 -4.45 -11.86 28.15
CA LYS A 302 -4.65 -10.42 27.98
C LYS A 302 -3.52 -9.59 28.59
N ARG A 303 -3.05 -9.91 29.79
CA ARG A 303 -1.90 -9.24 30.42
C ARG A 303 -0.66 -9.30 29.54
N HIS A 304 -0.43 -10.44 28.93
CA HIS A 304 0.66 -10.61 27.98
C HIS A 304 0.36 -9.97 26.62
N GLN A 305 -0.89 -9.69 26.28
CA GLN A 305 -1.24 -8.98 25.02
C GLN A 305 -1.03 -7.45 25.10
N GLY A 306 -0.73 -6.88 26.26
CA GLY A 306 -0.65 -5.44 26.48
C GLY A 306 -2.01 -4.73 26.38
N GLU A 307 -3.10 -5.50 26.37
CA GLU A 307 -4.45 -4.97 26.48
C GLU A 307 -4.68 -4.74 27.98
N ARG A 308 -4.71 -3.47 28.39
CA ARG A 308 -5.18 -3.12 29.74
C ARG A 308 -6.65 -3.50 29.84
N ALA A 309 -6.98 -4.21 30.91
CA ALA A 309 -8.35 -4.52 31.31
C ALA A 309 -9.19 -3.25 31.48
#